data_0c47e65ba340ed28424b98a17d925899
#
_entry.id   0c47e65ba340ed28424b98a17d925899
#
_cell.length_a   1.000
_cell.length_b   1.000
_cell.length_c   1.000
_cell.angle_alpha   90.00
_cell.angle_beta   90.00
_cell.angle_gamma   90.00
#
_symmetry.space_group_name_H-M   'P 1'
#
loop_
_entity.id
_entity.type
_entity.pdbx_description
1 polymer ?
#
loop_
_entity_poly.entity_id
_entity_poly.type
_entity_poly.pdbx_seq_one_letter_code
_entity_poly.pdbx_strand_id
1 'polypeptide(L)'
;MALLPLALLTPLLAPLRRLAARGWLREADVDGLLRHAHPLASLNRHYARVEARYWVADDMLALALRTAPGWPPARPGQHIQLLAERDGVRVGRSYSLTRVVGERLEIAVKRHPDGLLSPWLCEHLAVGQRVELQPAQGDLRWPMQAEAVCLLAAGSGLTPLLGLLREALENGYRGPVLWLHYARHPGQRAWFGELEALAARHPNLELRWSLT
;
A
#
# COMPACT_ATOMS: atom_id res chain seq x y z
N MET A 1 21.97 -20.30 2.47
CA MET A 1 21.42 -20.74 1.17
C MET A 1 20.99 -19.49 0.41
N ALA A 2 21.51 -19.28 -0.80
CA ALA A 2 21.08 -18.19 -1.66
C ALA A 2 19.65 -18.50 -2.14
N LEU A 3 18.73 -17.55 -1.94
CA LEU A 3 17.35 -17.65 -2.45
C LEU A 3 17.39 -17.58 -3.98
N LEU A 4 16.65 -18.44 -4.66
CA LEU A 4 16.50 -18.38 -6.11
C LEU A 4 15.78 -17.07 -6.47
N PRO A 5 16.22 -16.33 -7.51
CA PRO A 5 15.48 -15.18 -8.01
C PRO A 5 14.07 -15.59 -8.43
N LEU A 6 13.05 -14.91 -7.90
CA LEU A 6 11.64 -15.28 -8.18
C LEU A 6 11.31 -15.22 -9.68
N ALA A 7 11.99 -14.36 -10.44
CA ALA A 7 11.86 -14.29 -11.90
C ALA A 7 12.15 -15.64 -12.60
N LEU A 8 13.03 -16.47 -12.06
CA LEU A 8 13.33 -17.80 -12.60
C LEU A 8 12.21 -18.82 -12.31
N LEU A 9 11.39 -18.59 -11.30
CA LEU A 9 10.26 -19.45 -10.94
C LEU A 9 9.00 -19.11 -11.75
N THR A 10 8.88 -17.88 -12.24
CA THR A 10 7.69 -17.38 -12.95
C THR A 10 7.26 -18.28 -14.11
N PRO A 11 8.14 -18.75 -15.02
CA PRO A 11 7.73 -19.63 -16.14
C PRO A 11 7.19 -20.98 -15.68
N LEU A 12 7.60 -21.47 -14.50
CA LEU A 12 7.14 -22.73 -13.95
C LEU A 12 5.75 -22.64 -13.29
N LEU A 13 5.30 -21.45 -12.94
CA LEU A 13 4.01 -21.25 -12.26
C LEU A 13 2.82 -21.57 -13.18
N ALA A 14 2.87 -21.23 -14.47
CA ALA A 14 1.77 -21.43 -15.39
C ALA A 14 1.40 -22.93 -15.58
N PRO A 15 2.36 -23.84 -15.86
CA PRO A 15 2.05 -25.26 -15.95
C PRO A 15 1.59 -25.82 -14.59
N LEU A 16 2.19 -25.43 -13.47
CA LEU A 16 1.77 -25.88 -12.15
C LEU A 16 0.35 -25.45 -11.80
N ARG A 17 -0.06 -24.21 -12.16
CA ARG A 17 -1.44 -23.73 -12.03
C ARG A 17 -2.43 -24.62 -12.79
N ARG A 18 -2.08 -25.02 -14.02
CA ARG A 18 -2.94 -25.91 -14.83
C ARG A 18 -3.10 -27.29 -14.20
N LEU A 19 -2.03 -27.84 -13.64
CA LEU A 19 -2.06 -29.14 -12.96
C LEU A 19 -2.88 -29.06 -11.66
N ALA A 20 -2.70 -28.00 -10.88
CA ALA A 20 -3.49 -27.76 -9.67
C ALA A 20 -4.99 -27.56 -9.99
N ALA A 21 -5.32 -26.77 -11.04
CA ALA A 21 -6.69 -26.56 -11.49
C ALA A 21 -7.39 -27.88 -11.97
N ARG A 22 -6.61 -28.87 -12.44
CA ARG A 22 -7.11 -30.20 -12.81
C ARG A 22 -7.19 -31.18 -11.64
N GLY A 23 -6.81 -30.73 -10.42
CA GLY A 23 -6.81 -31.58 -9.24
C GLY A 23 -5.64 -32.60 -9.15
N TRP A 24 -4.64 -32.49 -10.03
CA TRP A 24 -3.48 -33.40 -10.03
C TRP A 24 -2.45 -33.05 -8.97
N LEU A 25 -2.44 -31.79 -8.52
CA LEU A 25 -1.58 -31.29 -7.45
C LEU A 25 -2.43 -30.50 -6.43
N ARG A 26 -2.09 -30.62 -5.16
CA ARG A 26 -2.69 -29.76 -4.12
C ARG A 26 -1.93 -28.43 -4.09
N GLU A 27 -2.67 -27.32 -4.19
CA GLU A 27 -2.08 -25.97 -4.14
C GLU A 27 -1.19 -25.78 -2.90
N ALA A 28 -1.62 -26.27 -1.74
CA ALA A 28 -0.88 -26.16 -0.50
C ALA A 28 0.51 -26.84 -0.53
N ASP A 29 0.62 -27.98 -1.20
CA ASP A 29 1.89 -28.71 -1.33
C ASP A 29 2.85 -27.96 -2.27
N VAL A 30 2.31 -27.47 -3.39
CA VAL A 30 3.08 -26.63 -4.33
C VAL A 30 3.55 -25.34 -3.67
N ASP A 31 2.68 -24.64 -2.97
CA ASP A 31 3.02 -23.43 -2.22
C ASP A 31 4.04 -23.72 -1.11
N GLY A 32 3.98 -24.89 -0.48
CA GLY A 32 4.99 -25.37 0.45
C GLY A 32 6.38 -25.42 -0.18
N LEU A 33 6.50 -26.08 -1.34
CA LEU A 33 7.76 -26.18 -2.08
C LEU A 33 8.25 -24.83 -2.61
N LEU A 34 7.36 -24.02 -3.18
CA LEU A 34 7.69 -22.71 -3.69
C LEU A 34 8.27 -21.78 -2.59
N ARG A 35 7.74 -21.86 -1.38
CA ARG A 35 8.23 -21.08 -0.22
C ARG A 35 9.65 -21.43 0.19
N HIS A 36 10.09 -22.67 0.01
CA HIS A 36 11.50 -23.04 0.26
C HIS A 36 12.43 -22.43 -0.79
N ALA A 37 11.96 -22.26 -2.03
CA ALA A 37 12.74 -21.62 -3.08
C ALA A 37 12.77 -20.09 -2.92
N HIS A 38 11.61 -19.47 -2.61
CA HIS A 38 11.51 -18.02 -2.37
C HIS A 38 10.30 -17.68 -1.48
N PRO A 39 10.49 -16.84 -0.42
CA PRO A 39 9.45 -16.54 0.57
C PRO A 39 8.16 -15.93 0.03
N LEU A 40 8.25 -15.19 -1.09
CA LEU A 40 7.11 -14.55 -1.74
C LEU A 40 6.51 -15.40 -2.87
N ALA A 41 7.06 -16.58 -3.16
CA ALA A 41 6.54 -17.46 -4.19
C ALA A 41 5.25 -18.12 -3.73
N SER A 42 4.24 -18.11 -4.60
CA SER A 42 2.98 -18.83 -4.43
C SER A 42 2.35 -19.08 -5.78
N LEU A 43 1.52 -20.11 -5.86
CA LEU A 43 0.87 -20.48 -7.10
C LEU A 43 -0.18 -19.46 -7.53
N ASN A 44 -1.09 -19.10 -6.62
CA ASN A 44 -2.26 -18.25 -6.92
C ASN A 44 -2.41 -17.03 -6.00
N ARG A 45 -1.50 -16.86 -5.02
CA ARG A 45 -1.56 -15.75 -4.07
C ARG A 45 -0.44 -14.77 -4.33
N HIS A 46 -0.67 -13.54 -3.99
CA HIS A 46 0.33 -12.49 -4.07
C HIS A 46 0.81 -12.12 -2.68
N TYR A 47 2.11 -12.05 -2.52
CA TYR A 47 2.73 -11.65 -1.26
C TYR A 47 3.65 -10.45 -1.47
N ALA A 48 3.74 -9.64 -0.42
CA ALA A 48 4.74 -8.60 -0.29
C ALA A 48 5.51 -8.76 1.01
N ARG A 49 6.74 -8.27 1.02
CA ARG A 49 7.59 -8.20 2.21
C ARG A 49 7.56 -6.80 2.77
N VAL A 50 7.42 -6.66 4.07
CA VAL A 50 7.55 -5.37 4.75
C VAL A 50 9.02 -4.94 4.71
N GLU A 51 9.33 -3.81 4.04
CA GLU A 51 10.68 -3.23 3.98
C GLU A 51 10.91 -2.18 5.06
N ALA A 52 9.90 -1.39 5.36
CA ALA A 52 9.95 -0.39 6.41
C ALA A 52 8.58 -0.17 7.03
N ARG A 53 8.60 0.34 8.26
CA ARG A 53 7.43 0.79 9.00
C ARG A 53 7.78 2.03 9.80
N TYR A 54 6.92 3.04 9.79
CA TYR A 54 7.14 4.28 10.53
C TYR A 54 5.83 5.01 10.80
N TRP A 55 5.74 5.66 11.97
CA TRP A 55 4.57 6.44 12.34
C TRP A 55 4.56 7.75 11.57
N VAL A 56 3.42 8.06 10.96
CA VAL A 56 3.17 9.31 10.22
C VAL A 56 2.20 10.23 10.94
N ALA A 57 1.57 9.72 11.99
CA ALA A 57 0.75 10.41 12.97
C ALA A 57 0.67 9.53 14.24
N ASP A 58 0.12 10.02 15.33
CA ASP A 58 0.00 9.28 16.60
C ASP A 58 -0.80 7.97 16.44
N ASP A 59 -1.74 7.94 15.51
CA ASP A 59 -2.64 6.81 15.27
C ASP A 59 -2.53 6.23 13.84
N MET A 60 -1.49 6.60 13.08
CA MET A 60 -1.33 6.15 11.69
C MET A 60 0.10 5.70 11.40
N LEU A 61 0.24 4.44 10.99
CA LEU A 61 1.49 3.77 10.64
C LEU A 61 1.61 3.62 9.12
N ALA A 62 2.68 4.09 8.52
CA ALA A 62 3.02 3.79 7.14
C ALA A 62 3.80 2.47 7.06
N LEU A 63 3.52 1.71 5.99
CA LEU A 63 4.18 0.45 5.65
C LEU A 63 4.71 0.54 4.23
N ALA A 64 6.03 0.41 4.07
CA ALA A 64 6.65 0.20 2.78
C ALA A 64 6.71 -1.31 2.51
N LEU A 65 6.16 -1.72 1.40
CA LEU A 65 5.99 -3.11 1.00
C LEU A 65 6.71 -3.35 -0.32
N ARG A 66 7.51 -4.41 -0.41
CA ARG A 66 8.05 -4.89 -1.68
C ARG A 66 7.25 -6.09 -2.16
N THR A 67 6.63 -5.95 -3.30
CA THR A 67 5.91 -7.04 -3.96
C THR A 67 6.85 -8.04 -4.61
N ALA A 68 6.32 -9.21 -4.92
CA ALA A 68 7.02 -10.16 -5.76
C ALA A 68 7.17 -9.64 -7.21
N PRO A 69 8.24 -9.98 -7.93
CA PRO A 69 8.34 -9.75 -9.36
C PRO A 69 7.13 -10.29 -10.11
N GLY A 70 6.62 -9.52 -11.06
CA GLY A 70 5.40 -9.86 -11.80
C GLY A 70 4.10 -9.46 -11.09
N TRP A 71 4.18 -8.67 -10.03
CA TRP A 71 3.02 -7.98 -9.49
C TRP A 71 2.35 -7.13 -10.57
N PRO A 72 1.01 -7.18 -10.70
CA PRO A 72 0.30 -6.33 -11.66
C PRO A 72 0.62 -4.84 -11.45
N PRO A 73 0.74 -4.04 -12.52
CA PRO A 73 0.99 -2.62 -12.41
C PRO A 73 -0.02 -1.94 -11.48
N ALA A 74 0.47 -1.08 -10.61
CA ALA A 74 -0.32 -0.30 -9.68
C ALA A 74 0.06 1.19 -9.75
N ARG A 75 -0.81 2.06 -9.29
CA ARG A 75 -0.59 3.51 -9.26
C ARG A 75 -1.20 4.15 -8.01
N PRO A 76 -0.74 5.32 -7.61
CA PRO A 76 -1.42 6.15 -6.60
C PRO A 76 -2.90 6.38 -6.95
N GLY A 77 -3.73 6.55 -5.93
CA GLY A 77 -5.19 6.61 -6.08
C GLY A 77 -5.90 5.26 -6.15
N GLN A 78 -5.18 4.16 -6.39
CA GLN A 78 -5.69 2.81 -6.21
C GLN A 78 -5.57 2.35 -4.76
N HIS A 79 -6.22 1.25 -4.44
CA HIS A 79 -6.10 0.56 -3.16
C HIS A 79 -5.78 -0.92 -3.37
N ILE A 80 -5.11 -1.52 -2.39
CA ILE A 80 -4.91 -2.95 -2.29
C ILE A 80 -5.75 -3.51 -1.14
N GLN A 81 -6.12 -4.77 -1.21
CA GLN A 81 -6.61 -5.50 -0.04
C GLN A 81 -5.44 -6.25 0.60
N LEU A 82 -5.14 -5.93 1.86
CA LEU A 82 -4.18 -6.65 2.67
C LEU A 82 -4.92 -7.69 3.50
N LEU A 83 -4.43 -8.93 3.46
CA LEU A 83 -5.02 -10.07 4.14
C LEU A 83 -4.05 -10.62 5.18
N ALA A 84 -4.58 -10.95 6.34
CA ALA A 84 -3.85 -11.67 7.38
C ALA A 84 -4.77 -12.70 8.02
N GLU A 85 -4.19 -13.75 8.55
CA GLU A 85 -4.90 -14.75 9.34
C GLU A 85 -4.86 -14.34 10.81
N ARG A 86 -6.03 -14.26 11.44
CA ARG A 86 -6.20 -13.94 12.84
C ARG A 86 -7.13 -14.98 13.47
N ASP A 87 -6.64 -15.68 14.48
CA ASP A 87 -7.42 -16.69 15.22
C ASP A 87 -8.09 -17.72 14.30
N GLY A 88 -7.37 -18.17 13.27
CA GLY A 88 -7.86 -19.11 12.26
C GLY A 88 -8.80 -18.48 11.21
N VAL A 89 -9.09 -17.17 11.29
CA VAL A 89 -9.95 -16.46 10.34
C VAL A 89 -9.11 -15.56 9.43
N ARG A 90 -9.33 -15.67 8.13
CA ARG A 90 -8.71 -14.79 7.14
C ARG A 90 -9.45 -13.45 7.08
N VAL A 91 -8.79 -12.39 7.53
CA VAL A 91 -9.34 -11.03 7.57
C VAL A 91 -8.65 -10.17 6.53
N GLY A 92 -9.43 -9.42 5.74
CA GLY A 92 -8.92 -8.48 4.75
C GLY A 92 -9.40 -7.05 5.00
N ARG A 93 -8.54 -6.06 4.70
CA ARG A 93 -8.90 -4.64 4.71
C ARG A 93 -8.23 -3.95 3.54
N SER A 94 -8.95 -2.96 3.01
CA SER A 94 -8.47 -2.13 1.90
C SER A 94 -7.63 -0.97 2.42
N TYR A 95 -6.50 -0.72 1.74
CA TYR A 95 -5.58 0.38 2.03
C TYR A 95 -5.20 1.07 0.73
N SER A 96 -5.35 2.40 0.69
CA SER A 96 -4.97 3.18 -0.46
C SER A 96 -3.45 3.26 -0.62
N LEU A 97 -3.00 3.26 -1.86
CA LEU A 97 -1.59 3.41 -2.20
C LEU A 97 -1.20 4.90 -2.10
N THR A 98 -0.32 5.19 -1.15
CA THR A 98 0.22 6.54 -0.94
C THR A 98 1.47 6.80 -1.80
N ARG A 99 2.14 5.74 -2.24
CA ARG A 99 3.28 5.78 -3.17
C ARG A 99 3.43 4.45 -3.90
N VAL A 100 3.85 4.53 -5.16
CA VAL A 100 4.19 3.35 -5.98
C VAL A 100 5.47 3.67 -6.75
N VAL A 101 6.51 2.86 -6.57
CA VAL A 101 7.78 2.99 -7.31
C VAL A 101 8.27 1.59 -7.69
N GLY A 102 8.04 1.19 -8.93
CA GLY A 102 8.32 -0.16 -9.39
C GLY A 102 7.58 -1.21 -8.54
N GLU A 103 8.33 -2.12 -7.90
CA GLU A 103 7.80 -3.17 -7.02
C GLU A 103 7.55 -2.69 -5.58
N ARG A 104 7.80 -1.42 -5.28
CA ARG A 104 7.59 -0.85 -3.97
C ARG A 104 6.26 -0.13 -3.88
N LEU A 105 5.46 -0.53 -2.91
CA LEU A 105 4.18 0.07 -2.56
C LEU A 105 4.28 0.68 -1.16
N GLU A 106 3.65 1.82 -0.96
CA GLU A 106 3.45 2.39 0.37
C GLU A 106 1.95 2.49 0.65
N ILE A 107 1.55 2.06 1.83
CA ILE A 107 0.20 2.21 2.37
C ILE A 107 0.28 2.81 3.77
N ALA A 108 -0.84 3.31 4.30
CA ALA A 108 -0.93 3.64 5.71
C ALA A 108 -2.12 2.99 6.40
N VAL A 109 -1.88 2.58 7.63
CA VAL A 109 -2.83 1.91 8.49
C VAL A 109 -3.19 2.84 9.64
N LYS A 110 -4.42 3.34 9.65
CA LYS A 110 -4.96 4.01 10.83
C LYS A 110 -5.35 2.98 11.87
N ARG A 111 -4.78 3.11 13.08
CA ARG A 111 -5.08 2.23 14.20
C ARG A 111 -6.49 2.50 14.71
N HIS A 112 -7.35 1.51 14.65
CA HIS A 112 -8.66 1.49 15.27
C HIS A 112 -8.60 0.58 16.48
N PRO A 113 -8.78 1.07 17.72
CA PRO A 113 -8.62 0.25 18.94
C PRO A 113 -9.44 -1.05 18.92
N ASP A 114 -10.67 -0.98 18.45
CA ASP A 114 -11.60 -2.12 18.38
C ASP A 114 -11.51 -2.90 17.05
N GLY A 115 -10.52 -2.59 16.21
CA GLY A 115 -10.35 -3.23 14.91
C GLY A 115 -9.62 -4.57 15.03
N LEU A 116 -10.02 -5.57 14.24
CA LEU A 116 -9.36 -6.89 14.24
C LEU A 116 -7.97 -6.84 13.60
N LEU A 117 -7.77 -6.04 12.56
CA LEU A 117 -6.55 -6.09 11.76
C LEU A 117 -5.61 -4.90 12.03
N SER A 118 -6.14 -3.68 12.13
CA SER A 118 -5.30 -2.48 12.25
C SER A 118 -4.45 -2.43 13.52
N PRO A 119 -4.90 -2.84 14.71
CA PRO A 119 -4.03 -2.90 15.88
C PRO A 119 -2.90 -3.92 15.67
N TRP A 120 -3.21 -5.09 15.14
CA TRP A 120 -2.21 -6.12 14.89
C TRP A 120 -1.14 -5.66 13.89
N LEU A 121 -1.54 -5.01 12.78
CA LEU A 121 -0.60 -4.44 11.81
C LEU A 121 0.31 -3.39 12.45
N CYS A 122 -0.25 -2.56 13.32
CA CYS A 122 0.50 -1.49 14.00
C CYS A 122 1.44 -2.02 15.09
N GLU A 123 1.09 -3.10 15.77
CA GLU A 123 1.81 -3.58 16.95
C GLU A 123 2.73 -4.76 16.66
N HIS A 124 2.35 -5.66 15.78
CA HIS A 124 2.99 -6.96 15.63
C HIS A 124 3.64 -7.20 14.26
N LEU A 125 3.16 -6.52 13.19
CA LEU A 125 3.74 -6.72 11.87
C LEU A 125 5.15 -6.09 11.82
N ALA A 126 6.18 -6.92 11.69
CA ALA A 126 7.58 -6.49 11.71
C ALA A 126 8.18 -6.37 10.29
N VAL A 127 9.26 -5.59 10.19
CA VAL A 127 10.10 -5.54 8.98
C VAL A 127 10.63 -6.95 8.67
N GLY A 128 10.64 -7.31 7.40
CA GLY A 128 11.04 -8.63 6.92
C GLY A 128 9.89 -9.64 6.83
N GLN A 129 8.81 -9.45 7.55
CA GLN A 129 7.63 -10.31 7.45
C GLN A 129 6.90 -10.14 6.12
N ARG A 130 6.19 -11.19 5.72
CA ARG A 130 5.37 -11.17 4.52
C ARG A 130 3.91 -10.96 4.87
N VAL A 131 3.21 -10.29 3.97
CA VAL A 131 1.75 -10.09 4.02
C VAL A 131 1.15 -10.53 2.69
N GLU A 132 -0.06 -11.05 2.73
CA GLU A 132 -0.80 -11.38 1.52
C GLU A 132 -1.54 -10.15 1.03
N LEU A 133 -1.46 -9.90 -0.29
CA LEU A 133 -2.12 -8.78 -0.94
C LEU A 133 -3.01 -9.27 -2.08
N GLN A 134 -4.07 -8.53 -2.37
CA GLN A 134 -4.76 -8.64 -3.66
C GLN A 134 -4.28 -7.53 -4.60
N PRO A 135 -4.31 -7.76 -5.92
CA PRO A 135 -3.95 -6.74 -6.91
C PRO A 135 -4.66 -5.43 -6.68
N ALA A 136 -3.98 -4.33 -7.03
CA ALA A 136 -4.50 -2.99 -6.86
C ALA A 136 -5.76 -2.77 -7.72
N GLN A 137 -6.74 -2.08 -7.14
CA GLN A 137 -8.02 -1.76 -7.76
C GLN A 137 -8.37 -0.28 -7.54
N GLY A 138 -9.30 0.23 -8.34
CA GLY A 138 -9.80 1.59 -8.22
C GLY A 138 -9.37 2.50 -9.37
N ASP A 139 -10.22 3.50 -9.64
CA ASP A 139 -10.09 4.37 -10.81
C ASP A 139 -9.85 5.84 -10.45
N LEU A 140 -9.64 6.14 -9.16
CA LEU A 140 -9.34 7.50 -8.74
C LEU A 140 -8.04 7.97 -9.38
N ARG A 141 -8.09 9.14 -10.03
CA ARG A 141 -6.97 9.75 -10.74
C ARG A 141 -6.90 11.24 -10.48
N TRP A 142 -5.71 11.79 -10.59
CA TRP A 142 -5.55 13.23 -10.59
C TRP A 142 -6.18 13.84 -11.85
N PRO A 143 -6.97 14.92 -11.72
CA PRO A 143 -7.57 15.60 -12.88
C PRO A 143 -6.53 16.54 -13.55
N MET A 144 -5.63 15.98 -14.35
CA MET A 144 -4.49 16.71 -14.94
C MET A 144 -4.90 17.94 -15.77
N GLN A 145 -6.15 17.99 -16.28
CA GLN A 145 -6.69 19.10 -17.06
C GLN A 145 -7.44 20.13 -16.22
N ALA A 146 -7.55 19.92 -14.91
CA ALA A 146 -8.23 20.90 -14.04
C ALA A 146 -7.38 22.15 -13.89
N GLU A 147 -8.02 23.31 -13.95
CA GLU A 147 -7.37 24.61 -13.72
C GLU A 147 -6.92 24.77 -12.27
N ALA A 148 -7.68 24.23 -11.32
CA ALA A 148 -7.35 24.20 -9.89
C ALA A 148 -7.93 22.94 -9.24
N VAL A 149 -7.30 22.45 -8.15
CA VAL A 149 -7.73 21.27 -7.42
C VAL A 149 -7.85 21.58 -5.94
N CYS A 150 -8.96 21.19 -5.33
CA CYS A 150 -9.15 21.23 -3.88
C CYS A 150 -9.24 19.79 -3.34
N LEU A 151 -8.32 19.44 -2.44
CA LEU A 151 -8.24 18.14 -1.77
C LEU A 151 -8.76 18.27 -0.34
N LEU A 152 -9.91 17.66 -0.07
CA LEU A 152 -10.53 17.63 1.26
C LEU A 152 -10.19 16.31 1.95
N ALA A 153 -9.36 16.36 2.98
CA ALA A 153 -8.88 15.19 3.71
C ALA A 153 -9.38 15.18 5.16
N ALA A 154 -9.81 14.02 5.64
CA ALA A 154 -10.11 13.79 7.05
C ALA A 154 -9.69 12.37 7.45
N GLY A 155 -9.00 12.25 8.60
CA GLY A 155 -8.53 10.95 9.10
C GLY A 155 -7.75 10.15 8.05
N SER A 156 -8.09 8.87 7.85
CA SER A 156 -7.42 8.02 6.85
C SER A 156 -7.79 8.34 5.40
N GLY A 157 -8.82 9.15 5.15
CA GLY A 157 -9.19 9.59 3.80
C GLY A 157 -8.12 10.43 3.10
N LEU A 158 -7.13 10.91 3.84
CA LEU A 158 -5.97 11.60 3.26
C LEU A 158 -5.10 10.67 2.38
N THR A 159 -5.08 9.37 2.63
CA THR A 159 -4.11 8.44 2.01
C THR A 159 -4.19 8.39 0.47
N PRO A 160 -5.37 8.22 -0.17
CA PRO A 160 -5.44 8.26 -1.62
C PRO A 160 -5.09 9.65 -2.19
N LEU A 161 -5.47 10.72 -1.48
CA LEU A 161 -5.21 12.09 -1.91
C LEU A 161 -3.73 12.43 -1.87
N LEU A 162 -3.01 11.96 -0.83
CA LEU A 162 -1.56 12.13 -0.73
C LEU A 162 -0.83 11.43 -1.88
N GLY A 163 -1.24 10.20 -2.20
CA GLY A 163 -0.66 9.47 -3.32
C GLY A 163 -0.83 10.21 -4.64
N LEU A 164 -2.04 10.71 -4.90
CA LEU A 164 -2.35 11.50 -6.10
C LEU A 164 -1.61 12.83 -6.12
N LEU A 165 -1.51 13.54 -5.00
CA LEU A 165 -0.78 14.80 -4.90
C LEU A 165 0.70 14.61 -5.23
N ARG A 166 1.35 13.61 -4.64
CA ARG A 166 2.75 13.26 -4.91
C ARG A 166 2.97 13.00 -6.41
N GLU A 167 2.16 12.12 -6.99
CA GLU A 167 2.24 11.77 -8.41
C GLU A 167 2.01 12.99 -9.31
N ALA A 168 1.03 13.83 -9.01
CA ALA A 168 0.73 15.02 -9.80
C ALA A 168 1.87 16.04 -9.79
N LEU A 169 2.44 16.32 -8.62
CA LEU A 169 3.58 17.24 -8.48
C LEU A 169 4.84 16.69 -9.16
N GLU A 170 5.11 15.39 -9.03
CA GLU A 170 6.21 14.70 -9.72
C GLU A 170 6.02 14.75 -11.24
N ASN A 171 4.80 14.63 -11.75
CA ASN A 171 4.44 14.73 -13.17
C ASN A 171 4.31 16.19 -13.66
N GLY A 172 4.66 17.15 -12.83
CA GLY A 172 4.76 18.56 -13.24
C GLY A 172 3.44 19.34 -13.27
N TYR A 173 2.40 18.90 -12.54
CA TYR A 173 1.20 19.72 -12.39
C TYR A 173 1.52 21.07 -11.77
N ARG A 174 1.03 22.16 -12.38
CA ARG A 174 1.34 23.57 -11.99
C ARG A 174 0.09 24.39 -11.62
N GLY A 175 -1.12 23.85 -11.84
CA GLY A 175 -2.35 24.49 -11.40
C GLY A 175 -2.39 24.65 -9.88
N PRO A 176 -3.11 25.65 -9.33
CA PRO A 176 -3.29 25.82 -7.89
C PRO A 176 -3.87 24.56 -7.24
N VAL A 177 -3.30 24.18 -6.10
CA VAL A 177 -3.77 23.07 -5.28
C VAL A 177 -4.03 23.58 -3.87
N LEU A 178 -5.25 23.41 -3.37
CA LEU A 178 -5.58 23.58 -1.96
C LEU A 178 -5.69 22.22 -1.30
N TRP A 179 -4.83 21.97 -0.32
CA TRP A 179 -4.94 20.85 0.60
C TRP A 179 -5.61 21.31 1.89
N LEU A 180 -6.81 20.82 2.17
CA LEU A 180 -7.53 21.10 3.41
C LEU A 180 -7.65 19.81 4.23
N HIS A 181 -7.02 19.76 5.40
CA HIS A 181 -7.01 18.57 6.25
C HIS A 181 -7.65 18.83 7.60
N TYR A 182 -8.68 18.05 7.91
CA TYR A 182 -9.35 18.04 9.21
C TYR A 182 -8.76 16.95 10.10
N ALA A 183 -8.32 17.34 11.31
CA ALA A 183 -7.84 16.43 12.34
C ALA A 183 -8.45 16.82 13.70
N ARG A 184 -8.62 15.85 14.60
CA ARG A 184 -9.17 16.11 15.95
C ARG A 184 -8.16 16.82 16.85
N HIS A 185 -6.88 16.54 16.66
CA HIS A 185 -5.77 17.16 17.39
C HIS A 185 -4.49 17.16 16.54
N PRO A 186 -3.48 17.99 16.90
CA PRO A 186 -2.27 18.16 16.09
C PRO A 186 -1.52 16.85 15.78
N GLY A 187 -1.47 15.89 16.70
CA GLY A 187 -0.78 14.61 16.53
C GLY A 187 -1.42 13.70 15.48
N GLN A 188 -2.65 13.98 15.01
CA GLN A 188 -3.31 13.27 13.91
C GLN A 188 -3.07 13.87 12.52
N ARG A 189 -2.24 14.90 12.40
CA ARG A 189 -1.85 15.47 11.09
C ARG A 189 -0.81 14.58 10.42
N ALA A 190 -1.28 13.50 9.82
CA ALA A 190 -0.40 12.54 9.17
C ALA A 190 0.42 13.19 8.06
N TRP A 191 1.70 12.83 7.95
CA TRP A 191 2.70 13.39 7.03
C TRP A 191 2.84 14.92 7.09
N PHE A 192 2.57 15.54 8.24
CA PHE A 192 2.64 16.99 8.39
C PHE A 192 3.95 17.57 7.85
N GLY A 193 5.09 17.06 8.32
CA GLY A 193 6.40 17.58 7.90
C GLY A 193 6.68 17.37 6.41
N GLU A 194 6.21 16.27 5.82
CA GLU A 194 6.36 16.05 4.37
C GLU A 194 5.49 17.00 3.56
N LEU A 195 4.25 17.22 3.97
CA LEU A 195 3.34 18.15 3.28
C LEU A 195 3.88 19.58 3.34
N GLU A 196 4.39 20.02 4.49
CA GLU A 196 5.05 21.34 4.61
C GLU A 196 6.28 21.45 3.69
N ALA A 197 7.08 20.38 3.62
CA ALA A 197 8.22 20.35 2.71
C ALA A 197 7.81 20.33 1.23
N LEU A 198 6.68 19.71 0.89
CA LEU A 198 6.12 19.78 -0.46
C LEU A 198 5.65 21.19 -0.80
N ALA A 199 4.92 21.85 0.10
CA ALA A 199 4.44 23.22 -0.11
C ALA A 199 5.60 24.22 -0.27
N ALA A 200 6.67 24.04 0.50
CA ALA A 200 7.87 24.88 0.36
C ALA A 200 8.55 24.74 -1.02
N ARG A 201 8.45 23.57 -1.66
CA ARG A 201 9.04 23.31 -2.98
C ARG A 201 8.08 23.59 -4.15
N HIS A 202 6.78 23.62 -3.89
CA HIS A 202 5.72 23.78 -4.88
C HIS A 202 4.85 24.99 -4.52
N PRO A 203 5.17 26.21 -5.01
CA PRO A 203 4.44 27.43 -4.65
C PRO A 203 2.95 27.41 -5.03
N ASN A 204 2.55 26.50 -5.89
CA ASN A 204 1.16 26.27 -6.27
C ASN A 204 0.38 25.38 -5.29
N LEU A 205 1.02 24.84 -4.23
CA LEU A 205 0.39 24.05 -3.18
C LEU A 205 0.17 24.88 -1.92
N GLU A 206 -1.08 25.12 -1.57
CA GLU A 206 -1.49 25.76 -0.31
C GLU A 206 -1.99 24.69 0.66
N LEU A 207 -1.50 24.73 1.92
CA LEU A 207 -1.93 23.84 2.98
C LEU A 207 -2.81 24.57 3.98
N ARG A 208 -3.95 23.98 4.32
CA ARG A 208 -4.81 24.43 5.43
C ARG A 208 -5.12 23.28 6.36
N TRP A 209 -4.87 23.50 7.64
CA TRP A 209 -5.13 22.56 8.72
C TRP A 209 -6.30 23.06 9.56
N SER A 210 -7.30 22.21 9.76
CA SER A 210 -8.41 22.49 10.66
C SER A 210 -8.44 21.46 11.78
N LEU A 211 -8.50 21.93 13.02
CA LEU A 211 -8.69 21.09 14.20
C LEU A 211 -10.15 21.16 14.62
N THR A 212 -10.80 20.01 14.85
CA THR A 212 -12.23 19.89 15.19
C THR A 212 -12.41 19.31 16.57
#